data_038c03d89625cd5107a653f185c08e1e
#
_entry.id   038c03d89625cd5107a653f185c08e1e
#
_cell.length_a   1.000
_cell.length_b   1.000
_cell.length_c   1.000
_cell.angle_alpha   90.00
_cell.angle_beta   90.00
_cell.angle_gamma   90.00
#
_symmetry.space_group_name_H-M   'P 1'
#
loop_
_entity.id
_entity.type
_entity.pdbx_description
1 polymer ?
#
loop_
_entity_poly.entity_id
_entity_poly.type
_entity_poly.pdbx_seq_one_letter_code
_entity_poly.pdbx_strand_id
1 'polypeptide(L)'
;MNYDESVFKEKANRRARKIWLIFAILLSANYGSDVANGLRTAPYYFVFLLLCWLPILIGEILLRVKGFTTELYKYNLVIGYGIFYTYVVSTTESPIAFTYILPVTSLLVLYKNKKFMVTCGIANSLIIIGSAAYRIMIGYNSATNMKDYQLEFSCIVLCYICYVMSIKHLNESDGAMTDSIKADLKRVITTVEQVKQACNSIMDGITVVRELASENTHGATIVVNSLHKLQDNNVMLQDSTNSSNDMTSDIRSQVNHVAEMIEQMVALTATSEEH
;
A
#
# COMPACT_ATOMS: atom_id res chain seq x y z
N MET A 1 -3.53 7.43 -1.95
CA MET A 1 -4.74 6.65 -2.24
C MET A 1 -5.84 7.18 -1.31
N ASN A 2 -6.76 7.99 -1.83
CA ASN A 2 -7.91 8.41 -1.02
C ASN A 2 -8.77 7.17 -0.78
N TYR A 3 -8.86 6.75 0.48
CA TYR A 3 -9.81 5.71 0.89
C TYR A 3 -11.21 6.24 0.56
N ASP A 4 -11.85 5.61 -0.42
CA ASP A 4 -13.19 6.03 -0.84
C ASP A 4 -14.22 5.45 0.13
N GLU A 5 -14.61 6.26 1.11
CA GLU A 5 -15.65 5.94 2.11
C GLU A 5 -16.96 5.53 1.43
N SER A 6 -17.21 6.00 0.21
CA SER A 6 -18.40 5.69 -0.56
C SER A 6 -18.46 4.21 -0.96
N VAL A 7 -17.34 3.62 -1.34
CA VAL A 7 -17.24 2.18 -1.69
C VAL A 7 -17.52 1.30 -0.47
N PHE A 8 -17.06 1.72 0.71
CA PHE A 8 -17.35 0.99 1.95
C PHE A 8 -18.84 1.05 2.30
N LYS A 9 -19.46 2.23 2.22
CA LYS A 9 -20.91 2.41 2.44
C LYS A 9 -21.73 1.58 1.46
N GLU A 10 -21.37 1.59 0.19
CA GLU A 10 -22.02 0.78 -0.82
C GLU A 10 -21.95 -0.73 -0.48
N LYS A 11 -20.76 -1.24 -0.16
CA LYS A 11 -20.58 -2.65 0.22
C LYS A 11 -21.39 -3.03 1.47
N ALA A 12 -21.43 -2.14 2.47
CA ALA A 12 -22.21 -2.36 3.69
C ALA A 12 -23.71 -2.44 3.38
N ASN A 13 -24.24 -1.50 2.61
CA ASN A 13 -25.67 -1.47 2.24
C ASN A 13 -26.05 -2.68 1.36
N ARG A 14 -25.22 -3.08 0.40
CA ARG A 14 -25.46 -4.28 -0.42
C ARG A 14 -25.49 -5.57 0.42
N ARG A 15 -24.61 -5.71 1.41
CA ARG A 15 -24.58 -6.86 2.31
C ARG A 15 -25.79 -6.84 3.26
N ALA A 16 -26.07 -5.70 3.88
CA ALA A 16 -27.21 -5.52 4.77
C ALA A 16 -28.53 -5.85 4.07
N ARG A 17 -28.73 -5.34 2.85
CA ARG A 17 -29.89 -5.64 1.99
C ARG A 17 -30.10 -7.15 1.79
N LYS A 18 -29.03 -7.87 1.40
CA LYS A 18 -29.12 -9.32 1.12
C LYS A 18 -29.50 -10.10 2.38
N ILE A 19 -28.85 -9.81 3.49
CA ILE A 19 -29.08 -10.56 4.75
C ILE A 19 -30.45 -10.21 5.30
N TRP A 20 -30.88 -8.94 5.27
CA TRP A 20 -32.22 -8.56 5.70
C TRP A 20 -33.32 -9.25 4.91
N LEU A 21 -33.17 -9.34 3.58
CA LEU A 21 -34.09 -10.06 2.71
C LEU A 21 -34.17 -11.55 3.07
N ILE A 22 -33.03 -12.22 3.24
CA ILE A 22 -32.95 -13.63 3.64
C ILE A 22 -33.69 -13.84 4.97
N PHE A 23 -33.42 -12.95 5.94
CA PHE A 23 -34.01 -13.04 7.25
C PHE A 23 -35.53 -12.83 7.22
N ALA A 24 -36.02 -11.89 6.44
CA ALA A 24 -37.46 -11.68 6.24
C ALA A 24 -38.16 -12.89 5.60
N ILE A 25 -37.53 -13.54 4.63
CA ILE A 25 -38.06 -14.76 4.01
C ILE A 25 -38.14 -15.89 5.06
N LEU A 26 -37.07 -16.10 5.83
CA LEU A 26 -37.03 -17.15 6.86
C LEU A 26 -38.09 -16.92 7.95
N LEU A 27 -38.24 -15.69 8.43
CA LEU A 27 -39.25 -15.35 9.42
C LEU A 27 -40.67 -15.50 8.86
N SER A 28 -40.91 -15.07 7.63
CA SER A 28 -42.21 -15.22 6.97
C SER A 28 -42.60 -16.68 6.80
N ALA A 29 -41.64 -17.53 6.41
CA ALA A 29 -41.86 -18.97 6.31
C ALA A 29 -42.17 -19.62 7.67
N ASN A 30 -41.43 -19.25 8.71
CA ASN A 30 -41.61 -19.79 10.06
C ASN A 30 -43.01 -19.42 10.61
N TYR A 31 -43.38 -18.15 10.60
CA TYR A 31 -44.71 -17.71 11.07
C TYR A 31 -45.85 -18.19 10.17
N GLY A 32 -45.60 -18.38 8.86
CA GLY A 32 -46.54 -18.98 7.94
C GLY A 32 -46.83 -20.46 8.29
N SER A 33 -45.81 -21.19 8.72
CA SER A 33 -45.97 -22.54 9.25
C SER A 33 -46.82 -22.59 10.52
N ASP A 34 -46.63 -21.60 11.45
CA ASP A 34 -47.45 -21.50 12.66
C ASP A 34 -48.92 -21.32 12.32
N VAL A 35 -49.25 -20.52 11.33
CA VAL A 35 -50.63 -20.32 10.86
C VAL A 35 -51.20 -21.59 10.25
N ALA A 36 -50.41 -22.28 9.39
CA ALA A 36 -50.82 -23.54 8.77
C ALA A 36 -51.12 -24.63 9.79
N ASN A 37 -50.38 -24.63 10.92
CA ASN A 37 -50.57 -25.56 12.03
C ASN A 37 -51.65 -25.10 13.05
N GLY A 38 -52.35 -24.01 12.77
CA GLY A 38 -53.41 -23.48 13.67
C GLY A 38 -52.92 -22.86 14.96
N LEU A 39 -51.60 -22.64 15.09
CA LEU A 39 -50.98 -22.04 16.29
C LEU A 39 -51.18 -20.51 16.30
N ARG A 40 -51.49 -19.89 15.16
CA ARG A 40 -51.71 -18.43 15.03
C ARG A 40 -52.84 -18.14 14.07
N THR A 41 -53.43 -16.95 14.23
CA THR A 41 -54.53 -16.51 13.37
C THR A 41 -54.00 -15.84 12.08
N ALA A 42 -54.76 -15.99 10.98
CA ALA A 42 -54.43 -15.37 9.70
C ALA A 42 -54.31 -13.82 9.78
N PRO A 43 -55.19 -13.07 10.49
CA PRO A 43 -55.02 -11.63 10.67
C PRO A 43 -53.72 -11.23 11.35
N TYR A 44 -53.29 -11.98 12.36
CA TYR A 44 -51.98 -11.77 13.01
C TYR A 44 -50.83 -11.88 12.01
N TYR A 45 -50.84 -12.92 11.18
CA TYR A 45 -49.81 -13.14 10.18
C TYR A 45 -49.79 -12.06 9.10
N PHE A 46 -50.96 -11.54 8.74
CA PHE A 46 -51.05 -10.43 7.79
C PHE A 46 -50.37 -9.17 8.32
N VAL A 47 -50.61 -8.79 9.57
CA VAL A 47 -49.95 -7.65 10.24
C VAL A 47 -48.45 -7.91 10.34
N PHE A 48 -48.05 -9.12 10.72
CA PHE A 48 -46.65 -9.55 10.76
C PHE A 48 -45.95 -9.35 9.42
N LEU A 49 -46.54 -9.87 8.33
CA LEU A 49 -45.98 -9.71 6.97
C LEU A 49 -45.86 -8.23 6.56
N LEU A 50 -46.90 -7.43 6.85
CA LEU A 50 -46.89 -6.02 6.51
C LEU A 50 -45.75 -5.30 7.24
N LEU A 51 -45.60 -5.50 8.53
CA LEU A 51 -44.52 -4.88 9.33
C LEU A 51 -43.12 -5.38 8.94
N CYS A 52 -43.01 -6.63 8.52
CA CYS A 52 -41.74 -7.22 8.09
C CYS A 52 -41.30 -6.70 6.72
N TRP A 53 -42.21 -6.66 5.73
CA TRP A 53 -41.85 -6.39 4.33
C TRP A 53 -41.94 -4.92 3.95
N LEU A 54 -42.82 -4.10 4.58
CA LEU A 54 -42.95 -2.67 4.27
C LEU A 54 -41.63 -1.91 4.43
N PRO A 55 -40.87 -2.06 5.51
CA PRO A 55 -39.57 -1.38 5.65
C PRO A 55 -38.54 -1.84 4.60
N ILE A 56 -38.59 -3.09 4.16
CA ILE A 56 -37.73 -3.61 3.10
C ILE A 56 -38.07 -2.95 1.76
N LEU A 57 -39.34 -2.82 1.44
CA LEU A 57 -39.81 -2.14 0.22
C LEU A 57 -39.39 -0.66 0.23
N ILE A 58 -39.56 0.02 1.36
CA ILE A 58 -39.08 1.41 1.52
C ILE A 58 -37.56 1.47 1.32
N GLY A 59 -36.82 0.54 1.89
CA GLY A 59 -35.36 0.43 1.73
C GLY A 59 -34.95 0.21 0.27
N GLU A 60 -35.66 -0.64 -0.48
CA GLU A 60 -35.41 -0.85 -1.91
C GLU A 60 -35.64 0.42 -2.75
N ILE A 61 -36.74 1.14 -2.47
CA ILE A 61 -37.02 2.41 -3.11
C ILE A 61 -35.93 3.43 -2.79
N LEU A 62 -35.52 3.50 -1.52
CA LEU A 62 -34.48 4.41 -1.06
C LEU A 62 -33.13 4.16 -1.77
N LEU A 63 -32.73 2.87 -1.91
CA LEU A 63 -31.50 2.50 -2.61
C LEU A 63 -31.57 2.79 -4.12
N ARG A 64 -32.75 2.69 -4.73
CA ARG A 64 -32.93 3.02 -6.15
C ARG A 64 -32.88 4.53 -6.40
N VAL A 65 -33.48 5.33 -5.51
CA VAL A 65 -33.57 6.78 -5.66
C VAL A 65 -32.29 7.50 -5.24
N LYS A 66 -31.69 7.12 -4.09
CA LYS A 66 -30.52 7.78 -3.50
C LYS A 66 -29.19 7.07 -3.80
N GLY A 67 -29.23 5.87 -4.37
CA GLY A 67 -28.06 5.04 -4.61
C GLY A 67 -27.62 4.23 -3.39
N PHE A 68 -26.72 3.27 -3.63
CA PHE A 68 -26.22 2.36 -2.60
C PHE A 68 -25.24 3.00 -1.60
N THR A 69 -24.79 4.22 -1.84
CA THR A 69 -23.87 4.95 -0.95
C THR A 69 -24.59 5.72 0.16
N THR A 70 -25.94 5.74 0.13
CA THR A 70 -26.74 6.50 1.08
C THR A 70 -26.62 6.00 2.51
N GLU A 71 -26.50 6.92 3.46
CA GLU A 71 -26.53 6.59 4.90
C GLU A 71 -27.94 6.34 5.42
N LEU A 72 -28.98 6.79 4.70
CA LEU A 72 -30.36 6.69 5.14
C LEU A 72 -30.82 5.22 5.23
N TYR A 73 -30.19 4.32 4.47
CA TYR A 73 -30.55 2.92 4.48
C TYR A 73 -30.38 2.26 5.86
N LYS A 74 -29.29 2.56 6.59
CA LYS A 74 -29.07 2.04 7.94
C LYS A 74 -30.14 2.48 8.93
N TYR A 75 -30.64 3.73 8.79
CA TYR A 75 -31.73 4.25 9.63
C TYR A 75 -33.05 3.59 9.29
N ASN A 76 -33.37 3.44 8.00
CA ASN A 76 -34.56 2.71 7.57
C ASN A 76 -34.55 1.25 8.09
N LEU A 77 -33.40 0.58 8.02
CA LEU A 77 -33.25 -0.78 8.54
C LEU A 77 -33.52 -0.83 10.05
N VAL A 78 -32.91 0.05 10.83
CA VAL A 78 -33.06 0.04 12.29
C VAL A 78 -34.47 0.43 12.74
N ILE A 79 -35.04 1.49 12.16
CA ILE A 79 -36.38 1.99 12.53
C ILE A 79 -37.42 0.97 12.08
N GLY A 80 -37.37 0.54 10.82
CA GLY A 80 -38.34 -0.39 10.26
C GLY A 80 -38.31 -1.74 10.95
N TYR A 81 -37.09 -2.27 11.16
CA TYR A 81 -36.95 -3.52 11.91
C TYR A 81 -37.29 -3.36 13.38
N GLY A 82 -37.01 -2.23 14.01
CA GLY A 82 -37.35 -1.95 15.40
C GLY A 82 -38.88 -1.95 15.63
N ILE A 83 -39.67 -1.39 14.71
CA ILE A 83 -41.14 -1.43 14.76
C ILE A 83 -41.63 -2.88 14.65
N PHE A 84 -41.13 -3.62 13.66
CA PHE A 84 -41.43 -5.03 13.46
C PHE A 84 -41.08 -5.85 14.72
N TYR A 85 -39.90 -5.67 15.25
CA TYR A 85 -39.39 -6.37 16.43
C TYR A 85 -40.22 -6.08 17.67
N THR A 86 -40.60 -4.82 17.89
CA THR A 86 -41.47 -4.41 19.01
C THR A 86 -42.80 -5.15 18.95
N TYR A 87 -43.42 -5.25 17.77
CA TYR A 87 -44.65 -6.00 17.58
C TYR A 87 -44.46 -7.48 17.93
N VAL A 88 -43.42 -8.12 17.40
CA VAL A 88 -43.17 -9.54 17.61
C VAL A 88 -42.91 -9.85 19.11
N VAL A 89 -42.01 -9.11 19.75
CA VAL A 89 -41.68 -9.35 21.16
C VAL A 89 -42.86 -9.08 22.10
N SER A 90 -43.70 -8.10 21.76
CA SER A 90 -44.88 -7.77 22.58
C SER A 90 -46.05 -8.77 22.43
N THR A 91 -46.13 -9.47 21.28
CA THR A 91 -47.30 -10.31 20.95
C THR A 91 -47.02 -11.81 20.93
N THR A 92 -45.73 -12.23 20.96
CA THR A 92 -45.39 -13.63 20.98
C THR A 92 -45.41 -14.21 22.39
N GLU A 93 -45.78 -15.47 22.49
CA GLU A 93 -45.67 -16.24 23.75
C GLU A 93 -44.29 -16.88 23.93
N SER A 94 -43.50 -16.90 22.87
CA SER A 94 -42.18 -17.53 22.90
C SER A 94 -41.17 -16.66 23.67
N PRO A 95 -40.51 -17.18 24.71
CA PRO A 95 -39.48 -16.44 25.44
C PRO A 95 -38.19 -16.22 24.60
N ILE A 96 -38.06 -16.89 23.47
CA ILE A 96 -36.87 -16.84 22.62
C ILE A 96 -36.97 -15.68 21.58
N ALA A 97 -38.15 -15.07 21.43
CA ALA A 97 -38.38 -14.06 20.39
C ALA A 97 -37.45 -12.85 20.47
N PHE A 98 -36.92 -12.52 21.66
CA PHE A 98 -35.93 -11.47 21.82
C PHE A 98 -34.67 -11.68 20.99
N THR A 99 -34.34 -12.93 20.64
CA THR A 99 -33.14 -13.25 19.84
C THR A 99 -33.25 -12.78 18.39
N TYR A 100 -34.45 -12.47 17.88
CA TYR A 100 -34.64 -11.99 16.51
C TYR A 100 -33.94 -10.67 16.21
N ILE A 101 -33.57 -9.89 17.23
CA ILE A 101 -32.78 -8.68 17.04
C ILE A 101 -31.31 -8.98 16.71
N LEU A 102 -30.76 -10.14 17.13
CA LEU A 102 -29.34 -10.45 17.03
C LEU A 102 -28.78 -10.44 15.60
N PRO A 103 -29.47 -11.02 14.60
CA PRO A 103 -28.99 -10.94 13.22
C PRO A 103 -28.88 -9.50 12.71
N VAL A 104 -29.83 -8.64 13.04
CA VAL A 104 -29.82 -7.24 12.60
C VAL A 104 -28.73 -6.44 13.33
N THR A 105 -28.55 -6.65 14.63
CA THR A 105 -27.47 -5.99 15.37
C THR A 105 -26.08 -6.40 14.85
N SER A 106 -25.91 -7.67 14.49
CA SER A 106 -24.71 -8.15 13.83
C SER A 106 -24.45 -7.46 12.49
N LEU A 107 -25.50 -7.18 11.69
CA LEU A 107 -25.41 -6.41 10.46
C LEU A 107 -24.94 -4.97 10.70
N LEU A 108 -25.36 -4.34 11.81
CA LEU A 108 -24.99 -2.96 12.10
C LEU A 108 -23.48 -2.79 12.34
N VAL A 109 -22.77 -3.85 12.72
CA VAL A 109 -21.30 -3.84 12.82
C VAL A 109 -20.64 -3.49 11.50
N LEU A 110 -21.26 -3.84 10.36
CA LEU A 110 -20.76 -3.51 9.01
C LEU A 110 -20.58 -2.01 8.78
N TYR A 111 -21.34 -1.18 9.48
CA TYR A 111 -21.25 0.28 9.35
C TYR A 111 -20.14 0.91 10.19
N LYS A 112 -19.46 0.12 11.06
CA LYS A 112 -18.33 0.55 11.90
C LYS A 112 -18.59 1.84 12.72
N ASN A 113 -19.86 2.17 12.97
CA ASN A 113 -20.25 3.39 13.66
C ASN A 113 -20.60 3.11 15.12
N LYS A 114 -19.64 3.39 16.03
CA LYS A 114 -19.78 3.17 17.48
C LYS A 114 -20.96 3.93 18.08
N LYS A 115 -21.11 5.23 17.73
CA LYS A 115 -22.20 6.07 18.29
C LYS A 115 -23.56 5.53 17.88
N PHE A 116 -23.71 5.17 16.61
CA PHE A 116 -24.93 4.57 16.09
C PHE A 116 -25.27 3.25 16.77
N MET A 117 -24.29 2.37 17.00
CA MET A 117 -24.50 1.10 17.71
C MET A 117 -24.95 1.31 19.17
N VAL A 118 -24.36 2.28 19.89
CA VAL A 118 -24.79 2.62 21.27
C VAL A 118 -26.22 3.12 21.29
N THR A 119 -26.60 4.00 20.35
CA THR A 119 -27.98 4.50 20.23
C THR A 119 -28.97 3.37 19.98
N CYS A 120 -28.62 2.43 19.08
CA CYS A 120 -29.43 1.24 18.81
C CYS A 120 -29.56 0.34 20.05
N GLY A 121 -28.48 0.19 20.84
CA GLY A 121 -28.49 -0.57 22.09
C GLY A 121 -29.44 0.01 23.12
N ILE A 122 -29.41 1.34 23.31
CA ILE A 122 -30.32 2.05 24.22
C ILE A 122 -31.76 1.88 23.75
N ALA A 123 -32.02 2.13 22.45
CA ALA A 123 -33.37 2.00 21.88
C ALA A 123 -33.92 0.58 22.05
N ASN A 124 -33.10 -0.44 21.78
CA ASN A 124 -33.52 -1.82 21.92
C ASN A 124 -33.74 -2.25 23.39
N SER A 125 -32.91 -1.77 24.32
CA SER A 125 -33.13 -1.97 25.76
C SER A 125 -34.46 -1.38 26.22
N LEU A 126 -34.84 -0.19 25.68
CA LEU A 126 -36.15 0.41 25.97
C LEU A 126 -37.28 -0.40 25.34
N ILE A 127 -37.12 -1.00 24.18
CA ILE A 127 -38.12 -1.90 23.58
C ILE A 127 -38.36 -3.13 24.46
N ILE A 128 -37.29 -3.76 24.95
CA ILE A 128 -37.41 -4.94 25.86
C ILE A 128 -38.11 -4.57 27.14
N ILE A 129 -37.74 -3.46 27.77
CA ILE A 129 -38.41 -2.99 29.03
C ILE A 129 -39.87 -2.69 28.74
N GLY A 130 -40.18 -1.97 27.67
CA GLY A 130 -41.55 -1.63 27.27
C GLY A 130 -42.40 -2.86 26.96
N SER A 131 -41.85 -3.86 26.25
CA SER A 131 -42.55 -5.10 25.93
C SER A 131 -42.81 -5.95 27.22
N ALA A 132 -41.85 -5.99 28.14
CA ALA A 132 -42.02 -6.65 29.43
C ALA A 132 -43.12 -5.97 30.27
N ALA A 133 -43.11 -4.61 30.34
CA ALA A 133 -44.16 -3.86 31.01
C ALA A 133 -45.56 -4.12 30.40
N TYR A 134 -45.66 -4.11 29.08
CA TYR A 134 -46.90 -4.41 28.35
C TYR A 134 -47.42 -5.81 28.68
N ARG A 135 -46.55 -6.84 28.66
CA ARG A 135 -46.93 -8.23 28.99
C ARG A 135 -47.38 -8.38 30.47
N ILE A 136 -46.72 -7.70 31.38
CA ILE A 136 -47.14 -7.68 32.80
C ILE A 136 -48.54 -7.07 32.93
N MET A 137 -48.84 -5.98 32.22
CA MET A 137 -50.14 -5.32 32.21
C MET A 137 -51.26 -6.22 31.70
N ILE A 138 -51.02 -7.09 30.72
CA ILE A 138 -52.01 -8.03 30.18
C ILE A 138 -52.09 -9.36 30.98
N GLY A 139 -51.47 -9.41 32.15
CA GLY A 139 -51.55 -10.56 33.08
C GLY A 139 -50.44 -11.61 32.93
N TYR A 140 -49.37 -11.31 32.24
CA TYR A 140 -48.21 -12.21 32.02
C TYR A 140 -47.14 -11.99 33.09
N ASN A 141 -47.49 -12.17 34.38
CA ASN A 141 -46.63 -11.80 35.51
C ASN A 141 -46.22 -12.96 36.43
N SER A 142 -46.14 -14.17 35.91
CA SER A 142 -45.62 -15.31 36.70
C SER A 142 -44.13 -15.13 37.06
N ALA A 143 -43.69 -15.81 38.17
CA ALA A 143 -42.29 -15.76 38.58
C ALA A 143 -41.34 -16.28 37.50
N THR A 144 -41.77 -17.22 36.66
CA THR A 144 -41.02 -17.73 35.52
C THR A 144 -40.84 -16.66 34.46
N ASN A 145 -41.91 -15.93 34.10
CA ASN A 145 -41.87 -14.86 33.12
C ASN A 145 -40.99 -13.70 33.60
N MET A 146 -40.96 -13.42 34.90
CA MET A 146 -40.07 -12.37 35.44
C MET A 146 -38.59 -12.71 35.28
N LYS A 147 -38.21 -14.00 35.42
CA LYS A 147 -36.85 -14.48 35.17
C LYS A 147 -36.50 -14.38 33.67
N ASP A 148 -37.43 -14.73 32.80
CA ASP A 148 -37.24 -14.62 31.34
C ASP A 148 -36.97 -13.16 30.93
N TYR A 149 -37.70 -12.18 31.45
CA TYR A 149 -37.47 -10.75 31.18
C TYR A 149 -36.11 -10.28 31.67
N GLN A 150 -35.62 -10.74 32.81
CA GLN A 150 -34.29 -10.43 33.32
C GLN A 150 -33.19 -10.99 32.40
N LEU A 151 -33.38 -12.24 31.93
CA LEU A 151 -32.44 -12.89 31.00
C LEU A 151 -32.45 -12.20 29.64
N GLU A 152 -33.64 -11.87 29.10
CA GLU A 152 -33.78 -11.13 27.85
C GLU A 152 -33.02 -9.80 27.91
N PHE A 153 -33.27 -9.00 28.96
CA PHE A 153 -32.61 -7.71 29.14
C PHE A 153 -31.10 -7.85 29.28
N SER A 154 -30.63 -8.76 30.14
CA SER A 154 -29.21 -8.97 30.40
C SER A 154 -28.49 -9.44 29.13
N CYS A 155 -29.09 -10.36 28.37
CA CYS A 155 -28.53 -10.86 27.12
C CYS A 155 -28.38 -9.75 26.06
N ILE A 156 -29.43 -8.93 25.89
CA ILE A 156 -29.41 -7.82 24.92
C ILE A 156 -28.35 -6.78 25.30
N VAL A 157 -28.29 -6.36 26.56
CA VAL A 157 -27.28 -5.40 27.02
C VAL A 157 -25.88 -5.93 26.79
N LEU A 158 -25.62 -7.20 27.14
CA LEU A 158 -24.31 -7.85 26.94
C LEU A 158 -23.92 -7.91 25.45
N CYS A 159 -24.86 -8.30 24.60
CA CYS A 159 -24.64 -8.34 23.15
C CYS A 159 -24.25 -6.96 22.59
N TYR A 160 -24.95 -5.90 22.98
CA TYR A 160 -24.60 -4.55 22.54
C TYR A 160 -23.26 -4.07 23.08
N ILE A 161 -22.92 -4.39 24.32
CA ILE A 161 -21.57 -4.11 24.85
C ILE A 161 -20.51 -4.81 23.98
N CYS A 162 -20.70 -6.10 23.69
CA CYS A 162 -19.78 -6.85 22.82
C CYS A 162 -19.65 -6.24 21.42
N TYR A 163 -20.77 -5.86 20.80
CA TYR A 163 -20.74 -5.24 19.46
C TYR A 163 -20.06 -3.86 19.47
N VAL A 164 -20.31 -3.04 20.50
CA VAL A 164 -19.64 -1.74 20.67
C VAL A 164 -18.13 -1.92 20.83
N MET A 165 -17.71 -2.90 21.64
CA MET A 165 -16.29 -3.23 21.80
C MET A 165 -15.68 -3.77 20.52
N SER A 166 -16.38 -4.62 19.78
CA SER A 166 -15.94 -5.14 18.49
C SER A 166 -15.75 -4.03 17.46
N ILE A 167 -16.69 -3.08 17.36
CA ILE A 167 -16.58 -1.92 16.48
C ILE A 167 -15.39 -1.04 16.88
N LYS A 168 -15.19 -0.83 18.20
CA LYS A 168 -14.05 -0.07 18.71
C LYS A 168 -12.74 -0.73 18.27
N HIS A 169 -12.60 -2.03 18.52
CA HIS A 169 -11.41 -2.79 18.14
C HIS A 169 -11.15 -2.78 16.62
N LEU A 170 -12.20 -2.96 15.80
CA LEU A 170 -12.08 -2.88 14.34
C LEU A 170 -11.58 -1.50 13.89
N ASN A 171 -12.10 -0.43 14.46
CA ASN A 171 -11.69 0.93 14.10
C ASN A 171 -10.24 1.23 14.55
N GLU A 172 -9.82 0.75 15.71
CA GLU A 172 -8.45 0.86 16.20
C GLU A 172 -7.47 0.07 15.31
N SER A 173 -7.84 -1.16 14.95
CA SER A 173 -7.04 -2.00 14.03
C SER A 173 -6.90 -1.37 12.64
N ASP A 174 -8.00 -0.85 12.07
CA ASP A 174 -7.96 -0.15 10.78
C ASP A 174 -7.10 1.12 10.86
N GLY A 175 -7.15 1.85 11.98
CA GLY A 175 -6.30 3.02 12.21
C GLY A 175 -4.83 2.64 12.25
N ALA A 176 -4.45 1.65 13.04
CA ALA A 176 -3.07 1.17 13.16
C ALA A 176 -2.53 0.65 11.81
N MET A 177 -3.34 -0.08 11.04
CA MET A 177 -2.97 -0.54 9.70
C MET A 177 -2.74 0.63 8.74
N THR A 178 -3.61 1.64 8.79
CA THR A 178 -3.48 2.85 7.95
C THR A 178 -2.20 3.62 8.29
N ASP A 179 -1.86 3.76 9.56
CA ASP A 179 -0.66 4.45 10.00
C ASP A 179 0.61 3.68 9.63
N SER A 180 0.59 2.34 9.72
CA SER A 180 1.68 1.49 9.23
C SER A 180 1.90 1.66 7.72
N ILE A 181 0.83 1.63 6.92
CA ILE A 181 0.93 1.83 5.46
C ILE A 181 1.49 3.23 5.13
N LYS A 182 1.08 4.28 5.85
CA LYS A 182 1.63 5.63 5.67
C LYS A 182 3.11 5.70 6.00
N ALA A 183 3.54 5.04 7.08
CA ALA A 183 4.94 4.96 7.47
C ALA A 183 5.79 4.25 6.40
N ASP A 184 5.31 3.12 5.89
CA ASP A 184 5.98 2.37 4.83
C ASP A 184 6.06 3.16 3.52
N LEU A 185 4.98 3.85 3.15
CA LEU A 185 4.97 4.73 1.97
C LEU A 185 6.01 5.85 2.11
N LYS A 186 6.12 6.46 3.31
CA LYS A 186 7.14 7.48 3.57
C LYS A 186 8.55 6.92 3.43
N ARG A 187 8.80 5.69 3.92
CA ARG A 187 10.10 5.00 3.75
C ARG A 187 10.41 4.77 2.28
N VAL A 188 9.45 4.29 1.50
CA VAL A 188 9.62 4.08 0.06
C VAL A 188 9.98 5.39 -0.64
N ILE A 189 9.26 6.48 -0.37
CA ILE A 189 9.56 7.81 -0.96
C ILE A 189 10.98 8.24 -0.62
N THR A 190 11.41 8.11 0.65
CA THR A 190 12.77 8.46 1.08
C THR A 190 13.82 7.59 0.35
N THR A 191 13.59 6.30 0.23
CA THR A 191 14.49 5.38 -0.49
C THR A 191 14.60 5.74 -1.98
N VAL A 192 13.49 6.06 -2.63
CA VAL A 192 13.48 6.50 -4.03
C VAL A 192 14.30 7.78 -4.21
N GLU A 193 14.19 8.74 -3.31
CA GLU A 193 14.99 9.98 -3.37
C GLU A 193 16.48 9.71 -3.16
N GLN A 194 16.85 8.81 -2.23
CA GLN A 194 18.24 8.37 -2.03
C GLN A 194 18.82 7.68 -3.28
N VAL A 195 18.03 6.80 -3.92
CA VAL A 195 18.43 6.14 -5.16
C VAL A 195 18.63 7.17 -6.26
N LYS A 196 17.74 8.15 -6.40
CA LYS A 196 17.87 9.23 -7.38
C LYS A 196 19.14 10.05 -7.16
N GLN A 197 19.47 10.40 -5.90
CA GLN A 197 20.72 11.10 -5.56
C GLN A 197 21.94 10.25 -5.89
N ALA A 198 21.94 8.95 -5.57
CA ALA A 198 23.03 8.04 -5.93
C ALA A 198 23.21 7.93 -7.46
N CYS A 199 22.12 7.83 -8.23
CA CYS A 199 22.17 7.83 -9.68
C CYS A 199 22.78 9.11 -10.26
N ASN A 200 22.43 10.27 -9.71
CA ASN A 200 23.02 11.54 -10.11
C ASN A 200 24.54 11.58 -9.83
N SER A 201 24.97 11.16 -8.63
CA SER A 201 26.39 11.07 -8.27
C SER A 201 27.16 10.11 -9.18
N ILE A 202 26.57 8.99 -9.56
CA ILE A 202 27.16 8.05 -10.52
C ILE A 202 27.29 8.71 -11.90
N MET A 203 26.30 9.46 -12.34
CA MET A 203 26.31 10.15 -13.64
C MET A 203 27.41 11.21 -13.68
N ASP A 204 27.59 11.99 -12.59
CA ASP A 204 28.67 12.95 -12.43
C ASP A 204 30.03 12.25 -12.46
N GLY A 205 30.19 11.13 -11.74
CA GLY A 205 31.39 10.30 -11.75
C GLY A 205 31.73 9.76 -13.14
N ILE A 206 30.75 9.30 -13.90
CA ILE A 206 30.93 8.83 -15.29
C ILE A 206 31.45 9.98 -16.18
N THR A 207 30.94 11.19 -15.96
CA THR A 207 31.41 12.38 -16.72
C THR A 207 32.87 12.64 -16.45
N VAL A 208 33.32 12.63 -15.20
CA VAL A 208 34.73 12.78 -14.81
C VAL A 208 35.59 11.67 -15.40
N VAL A 209 35.17 10.43 -15.35
CA VAL A 209 35.90 9.28 -15.95
C VAL A 209 36.05 9.46 -17.46
N ARG A 210 35.01 9.96 -18.13
CA ARG A 210 35.05 10.24 -19.59
C ARG A 210 36.06 11.34 -19.94
N GLU A 211 36.10 12.42 -19.15
CA GLU A 211 37.07 13.49 -19.30
C GLU A 211 38.51 12.99 -19.09
N LEU A 212 38.79 12.24 -18.04
CA LEU A 212 40.08 11.62 -17.77
C LEU A 212 40.52 10.65 -18.89
N ALA A 213 39.59 9.84 -19.43
CA ALA A 213 39.88 8.95 -20.53
C ALA A 213 40.27 9.75 -21.82
N SER A 214 39.61 10.86 -22.08
CA SER A 214 39.93 11.76 -23.18
C SER A 214 41.30 12.39 -22.99
N GLU A 215 41.63 12.89 -21.81
CA GLU A 215 42.93 13.47 -21.49
C GLU A 215 44.05 12.45 -21.57
N ASN A 216 43.85 11.22 -21.09
CA ASN A 216 44.80 10.11 -21.24
C ASN A 216 45.05 9.75 -22.70
N THR A 217 44.04 9.78 -23.55
CA THR A 217 44.19 9.54 -25.01
C THR A 217 45.01 10.65 -25.65
N HIS A 218 44.78 11.89 -25.25
CA HIS A 218 45.58 13.03 -25.74
C HIS A 218 47.01 12.94 -25.25
N GLY A 219 47.25 12.63 -23.99
CA GLY A 219 48.58 12.39 -23.41
C GLY A 219 49.35 11.28 -24.12
N ALA A 220 48.69 10.15 -24.38
CA ALA A 220 49.27 9.03 -25.13
C ALA A 220 49.71 9.47 -26.57
N THR A 221 48.89 10.28 -27.21
CA THR A 221 49.24 10.83 -28.55
C THR A 221 50.49 11.72 -28.52
N ILE A 222 50.61 12.56 -27.48
CA ILE A 222 51.82 13.39 -27.28
C ILE A 222 53.05 12.51 -27.07
N VAL A 223 52.94 11.46 -26.24
CA VAL A 223 54.06 10.51 -26.03
C VAL A 223 54.49 9.82 -27.32
N VAL A 224 53.54 9.32 -28.12
CA VAL A 224 53.82 8.71 -29.41
C VAL A 224 54.55 9.66 -30.36
N ASN A 225 54.07 10.91 -30.45
CA ASN A 225 54.74 11.93 -31.30
C ASN A 225 56.14 12.28 -30.80
N SER A 226 56.36 12.31 -29.49
CA SER A 226 57.69 12.52 -28.89
C SER A 226 58.64 11.38 -29.18
N LEU A 227 58.13 10.12 -29.13
CA LEU A 227 58.91 8.94 -29.50
C LEU A 227 59.33 8.95 -31.01
N HIS A 228 58.50 9.39 -31.91
CA HIS A 228 58.83 9.57 -33.31
C HIS A 228 59.94 10.60 -33.50
N LYS A 229 59.85 11.76 -32.83
CA LYS A 229 60.93 12.76 -32.87
C LYS A 229 62.23 12.24 -32.30
N LEU A 230 62.19 11.45 -31.22
CA LEU A 230 63.35 10.82 -30.65
C LEU A 230 63.99 9.82 -31.62
N GLN A 231 63.17 9.06 -32.34
CA GLN A 231 63.66 8.12 -33.38
C GLN A 231 64.35 8.86 -34.54
N ASP A 232 63.75 9.95 -35.03
CA ASP A 232 64.34 10.82 -36.07
C ASP A 232 65.70 11.40 -35.62
N ASN A 233 65.76 11.92 -34.36
CA ASN A 233 66.98 12.41 -33.78
C ASN A 233 68.07 11.34 -33.69
N ASN A 234 67.69 10.10 -33.34
CA ASN A 234 68.66 8.95 -33.29
C ASN A 234 69.23 8.61 -34.69
N VAL A 235 68.41 8.68 -35.72
CA VAL A 235 68.87 8.50 -37.10
C VAL A 235 69.85 9.59 -37.50
N MET A 236 69.53 10.84 -37.24
CA MET A 236 70.41 11.99 -37.46
C MET A 236 71.74 11.89 -36.73
N LEU A 237 71.71 11.42 -35.45
CA LEU A 237 72.87 11.21 -34.61
C LEU A 237 73.75 10.11 -35.19
N GLN A 238 73.17 9.02 -35.70
CA GLN A 238 73.87 7.92 -36.35
C GLN A 238 74.60 8.43 -37.62
N ASP A 239 73.93 9.18 -38.46
CA ASP A 239 74.53 9.77 -39.64
C ASP A 239 75.69 10.72 -39.32
N SER A 240 75.50 11.56 -38.29
CA SER A 240 76.55 12.46 -37.81
C SER A 240 77.76 11.66 -37.25
N THR A 241 77.50 10.58 -36.62
CA THR A 241 78.58 9.70 -36.07
C THR A 241 79.33 8.98 -37.17
N ASN A 242 78.64 8.51 -38.21
CA ASN A 242 79.26 7.93 -39.38
C ASN A 242 80.15 8.97 -40.12
N SER A 243 79.60 10.18 -40.33
CA SER A 243 80.34 11.29 -40.97
C SER A 243 81.60 11.71 -40.22
N SER A 244 81.50 11.71 -38.83
CA SER A 244 82.65 11.96 -37.97
C SER A 244 83.70 10.85 -38.02
N ASN A 245 83.30 9.59 -38.16
CA ASN A 245 84.23 8.48 -38.40
C ASN A 245 84.96 8.59 -39.70
N ASP A 246 84.25 8.93 -40.80
CA ASP A 246 84.87 9.14 -42.11
C ASP A 246 85.87 10.28 -42.06
N MET A 247 85.50 11.40 -41.44
CA MET A 247 86.43 12.55 -41.28
C MET A 247 87.65 12.15 -40.41
N THR A 248 87.46 11.33 -39.37
CA THR A 248 88.59 10.86 -38.57
C THR A 248 89.53 9.94 -39.38
N SER A 249 88.97 9.13 -40.27
CA SER A 249 89.76 8.33 -41.25
C SER A 249 90.58 9.15 -42.18
N ASP A 250 89.96 10.19 -42.76
CA ASP A 250 90.62 11.12 -43.64
C ASP A 250 91.75 11.89 -42.96
N ILE A 251 91.53 12.39 -41.73
CA ILE A 251 92.55 13.03 -40.92
C ILE A 251 93.73 12.07 -40.64
N ARG A 252 93.46 10.84 -40.36
CA ARG A 252 94.46 9.82 -40.11
C ARG A 252 95.30 9.58 -41.42
N SER A 253 94.67 9.52 -42.56
CA SER A 253 95.35 9.39 -43.83
C SER A 253 96.28 10.62 -44.13
N GLN A 254 95.75 11.83 -43.83
CA GLN A 254 96.58 13.04 -44.04
C GLN A 254 97.77 13.10 -43.03
N VAL A 255 97.59 12.69 -41.82
CA VAL A 255 98.66 12.63 -40.83
C VAL A 255 99.75 11.61 -41.26
N ASN A 256 99.36 10.45 -41.78
CA ASN A 256 100.35 9.50 -42.37
C ASN A 256 101.08 10.10 -43.56
N HIS A 257 100.41 10.80 -44.44
CA HIS A 257 101.06 11.45 -45.57
C HIS A 257 102.05 12.56 -45.17
N VAL A 258 101.66 13.32 -44.12
CA VAL A 258 102.60 14.33 -43.57
C VAL A 258 103.80 13.64 -42.90
N ALA A 259 103.63 12.54 -42.24
CA ALA A 259 104.70 11.77 -41.66
C ALA A 259 105.70 11.23 -42.73
N GLU A 260 105.16 10.72 -43.85
CA GLU A 260 105.98 10.34 -45.01
C GLU A 260 106.78 11.47 -45.63
N MET A 261 106.11 12.67 -45.74
CA MET A 261 106.79 13.86 -46.23
C MET A 261 107.93 14.33 -45.30
N ILE A 262 107.70 14.24 -43.99
CA ILE A 262 108.72 14.60 -43.02
C ILE A 262 109.95 13.61 -43.16
N GLU A 263 109.70 12.29 -43.32
CA GLU A 263 110.77 11.32 -43.52
C GLU A 263 111.57 11.63 -44.80
N GLN A 264 110.84 11.99 -45.90
CA GLN A 264 111.48 12.41 -47.12
C GLN A 264 112.32 13.70 -47.01
N MET A 265 111.83 14.66 -46.22
CA MET A 265 112.54 15.90 -45.95
C MET A 265 113.76 15.67 -45.11
N VAL A 266 113.72 14.79 -44.10
CA VAL A 266 114.87 14.37 -43.27
C VAL A 266 115.91 13.70 -44.16
N ALA A 267 115.49 12.80 -45.03
CA ALA A 267 116.39 12.16 -45.97
C ALA A 267 117.07 13.15 -46.96
N LEU A 268 116.36 14.10 -47.48
CA LEU A 268 116.87 15.18 -48.37
C LEU A 268 117.82 16.08 -47.57
N THR A 269 117.54 16.40 -46.34
CA THR A 269 118.43 17.24 -45.52
C THR A 269 119.76 16.54 -45.24
N ALA A 270 119.67 15.22 -44.90
CA ALA A 270 120.90 14.42 -44.69
C ALA A 270 121.80 14.31 -46.01
N THR A 271 121.15 14.23 -47.16
CA THR A 271 121.91 14.23 -48.42
C THR A 271 122.46 15.64 -48.81
N SER A 272 121.89 16.68 -48.30
CA SER A 272 122.41 18.08 -48.50
C SER A 272 123.53 18.45 -47.54
N GLU A 273 123.72 17.72 -46.45
CA GLU A 273 124.89 17.95 -45.52
C GLU A 273 126.19 17.21 -46.05
N GLU A 274 126.02 16.29 -46.96
CA GLU A 274 127.16 15.54 -47.56
C GLU A 274 127.80 16.21 -48.83
N HIS A 275 127.28 17.35 -49.26
CA HIS A 275 127.87 18.17 -50.29
C HIS A 275 128.31 19.51 -49.75
#